data_ef6691d0b116250b639377109fe2e009
#
_entry.id   ef6691d0b116250b639377109fe2e009
#
_cell.length_a   1.000
_cell.length_b   1.000
_cell.length_c   1.000
_cell.angle_alpha   90.00
_cell.angle_beta   90.00
_cell.angle_gamma   90.00
#
_symmetry.space_group_name_H-M   'P 1'
#
loop_
_entity.id
_entity.type
_entity.pdbx_description
1 polymer ?
#
loop_
_entity_poly.entity_id
_entity_poly.type
_entity_poly.pdbx_seq_one_letter_code
_entity_poly.pdbx_strand_id
1 'polypeptide(L)'
;ATGAMDAKILDLVYDYAQQGTGEGCGLWNSREIAGYGIGSIFLTRAGAAISTQVGIKSLFALCAPYTVKLAESVGYRIDTSVGNNGTFYYPKLDLLATVMIMRNLDTLTEADQENKDAILSLRNNSNIVRIETLRNKEIEIHYQIDIPNLNQWDLNEIIKNLKHTSLDHKPDDRNLNIL
;
A
#
# COMPACT_ATOMS: atom_id res chain seq x y z
N ALA A 1 -2.94 13.95 23.72
CA ALA A 1 -2.35 14.36 22.46
C ALA A 1 -2.39 13.14 21.55
N THR A 2 -3.31 13.13 20.61
CA THR A 2 -3.26 12.23 19.46
C THR A 2 -1.92 12.45 18.80
N GLY A 3 -1.13 11.39 18.55
CA GLY A 3 0.10 11.50 17.80
C GLY A 3 -0.24 12.16 16.46
N ALA A 4 0.05 13.45 16.35
CA ALA A 4 -0.26 14.18 15.16
C ALA A 4 0.65 13.65 14.05
N MET A 5 0.06 13.14 13.00
CA MET A 5 0.77 12.84 11.76
C MET A 5 1.49 14.11 11.31
N ASP A 6 2.77 13.99 10.93
CA ASP A 6 3.52 15.15 10.44
C ASP A 6 2.78 15.73 9.21
N ALA A 7 2.48 17.02 9.25
CA ALA A 7 1.77 17.70 8.15
C ALA A 7 2.50 17.56 6.81
N LYS A 8 3.82 17.43 6.82
CA LYS A 8 4.63 17.18 5.62
C LYS A 8 4.23 15.92 4.86
N ILE A 9 3.58 14.95 5.52
CA ILE A 9 3.11 13.74 4.83
C ILE A 9 2.03 14.08 3.79
N LEU A 10 1.21 15.09 4.06
CA LEU A 10 0.19 15.53 3.12
C LEU A 10 0.81 16.16 1.88
N ASP A 11 1.84 16.98 2.06
CA ASP A 11 2.58 17.60 0.95
C ASP A 11 3.27 16.52 0.11
N LEU A 12 3.92 15.55 0.77
CA LEU A 12 4.59 14.42 0.13
C LEU A 12 3.60 13.58 -0.69
N VAL A 13 2.45 13.23 -0.12
CA VAL A 13 1.41 12.46 -0.84
C VAL A 13 0.85 13.27 -1.99
N TYR A 14 0.64 14.58 -1.82
CA TYR A 14 0.14 15.47 -2.87
C TYR A 14 1.09 15.51 -4.07
N ASP A 15 2.39 15.59 -3.84
CA ASP A 15 3.39 15.60 -4.91
C ASP A 15 3.34 14.30 -5.74
N TYR A 16 3.24 13.15 -5.08
CA TYR A 16 3.11 11.87 -5.78
C TYR A 16 1.74 11.68 -6.45
N ALA A 17 0.69 12.28 -5.89
CA ALA A 17 -0.67 12.19 -6.44
C ALA A 17 -0.78 12.80 -7.85
N GLN A 18 0.10 13.75 -8.21
CA GLN A 18 0.14 14.34 -9.55
C GLN A 18 0.39 13.29 -10.66
N GLN A 19 1.06 12.20 -10.33
CA GLN A 19 1.37 11.10 -11.25
C GLN A 19 0.52 9.84 -11.01
N GLY A 20 -0.30 9.85 -9.99
CA GLY A 20 -1.08 8.72 -9.51
C GLY A 20 -0.38 7.98 -8.37
N THR A 21 -0.97 8.07 -7.20
CA THR A 21 -0.49 7.37 -6.01
C THR A 21 -1.62 6.65 -5.29
N GLY A 22 -1.29 5.69 -4.47
CA GLY A 22 -2.23 4.97 -3.62
C GLY A 22 -1.61 4.60 -2.28
N GLU A 23 -2.43 4.17 -1.35
CA GLU A 23 -1.99 3.66 -0.06
C GLU A 23 -2.17 2.14 0.00
N GLY A 24 -1.09 1.43 0.33
CA GLY A 24 -1.12 0.01 0.67
C GLY A 24 -1.40 -0.15 2.16
N CYS A 25 -2.66 -0.39 2.52
CA CYS A 25 -3.09 -0.54 3.91
C CYS A 25 -3.93 -1.79 4.13
N GLY A 26 -4.22 -2.10 5.41
CA GLY A 26 -5.14 -3.17 5.78
C GLY A 26 -4.65 -4.59 5.50
N LEU A 27 -3.34 -4.80 5.37
CA LEU A 27 -2.77 -6.14 5.19
C LEU A 27 -2.90 -6.96 6.48
N TRP A 28 -3.66 -8.04 6.43
CA TRP A 28 -3.80 -8.98 7.54
C TRP A 28 -4.01 -10.41 7.05
N ASN A 29 -3.68 -11.36 7.90
CA ASN A 29 -3.97 -12.77 7.70
C ASN A 29 -5.12 -13.21 8.60
N SER A 30 -5.97 -14.11 8.12
CA SER A 30 -7.01 -14.70 8.97
C SER A 30 -6.37 -15.46 10.15
N ARG A 31 -7.14 -15.64 11.24
CA ARG A 31 -6.66 -16.38 12.42
C ARG A 31 -6.28 -17.81 12.09
N GLU A 32 -6.91 -18.41 11.07
CA GLU A 32 -6.67 -19.79 10.64
C GLU A 32 -5.27 -19.97 10.03
N ILE A 33 -4.74 -18.92 9.35
CA ILE A 33 -3.41 -18.94 8.76
C ILE A 33 -2.39 -18.11 9.52
N ALA A 34 -2.83 -17.29 10.47
CA ALA A 34 -1.92 -16.53 11.33
C ALA A 34 -1.07 -17.50 12.16
N GLY A 35 0.25 -17.31 12.13
CA GLY A 35 1.19 -18.20 12.85
C GLY A 35 1.76 -19.34 12.01
N TYR A 36 1.18 -19.67 10.84
CA TYR A 36 1.78 -20.65 9.93
C TYR A 36 3.05 -20.14 9.24
N GLY A 37 3.45 -18.89 9.49
CA GLY A 37 4.60 -18.26 8.85
C GLY A 37 4.32 -17.83 7.41
N ILE A 38 3.05 -17.85 7.01
CA ILE A 38 2.57 -17.26 5.76
C ILE A 38 2.54 -15.77 5.97
N GLY A 39 3.58 -15.07 5.51
CA GLY A 39 3.69 -13.62 5.64
C GLY A 39 2.72 -12.90 4.71
N SER A 40 2.58 -11.60 4.92
CA SER A 40 1.83 -10.71 4.03
C SER A 40 2.51 -10.51 2.66
N ILE A 41 3.63 -11.17 2.39
CA ILE A 41 4.42 -11.01 1.15
C ILE A 41 3.58 -11.24 -0.11
N PHE A 42 2.77 -12.29 -0.13
CA PHE A 42 1.94 -12.64 -1.29
C PHE A 42 0.85 -11.60 -1.54
N LEU A 43 0.24 -11.06 -0.46
CA LEU A 43 -0.73 -9.97 -0.55
C LEU A 43 -0.08 -8.68 -1.05
N THR A 44 1.15 -8.39 -0.60
CA THR A 44 1.89 -7.21 -1.05
C THR A 44 2.26 -7.32 -2.53
N ARG A 45 2.71 -8.50 -3.00
CA ARG A 45 2.95 -8.77 -4.42
C ARG A 45 1.67 -8.58 -5.25
N ALA A 46 0.54 -9.14 -4.79
CA ALA A 46 -0.75 -8.97 -5.45
C ALA A 46 -1.20 -7.51 -5.49
N GLY A 47 -1.08 -6.78 -4.37
CA GLY A 47 -1.40 -5.35 -4.29
C GLY A 47 -0.58 -4.51 -5.27
N ALA A 48 0.73 -4.75 -5.36
CA ALA A 48 1.61 -4.08 -6.33
C ALA A 48 1.26 -4.43 -7.79
N ALA A 49 0.80 -5.65 -8.05
CA ALA A 49 0.35 -6.05 -9.38
C ALA A 49 -0.99 -5.40 -9.77
N ILE A 50 -1.97 -5.39 -8.86
CA ILE A 50 -3.31 -4.80 -9.08
C ILE A 50 -3.21 -3.28 -9.29
N SER A 51 -2.38 -2.59 -8.52
CA SER A 51 -2.32 -1.13 -8.52
C SER A 51 -2.02 -0.54 -9.89
N THR A 52 -1.29 -1.24 -10.74
CA THR A 52 -1.01 -0.78 -12.10
C THR A 52 -2.22 -0.83 -13.03
N GLN A 53 -3.23 -1.67 -12.74
CA GLN A 53 -4.47 -1.73 -13.52
C GLN A 53 -5.28 -0.42 -13.43
N VAL A 54 -5.18 0.28 -12.29
CA VAL A 54 -5.85 1.57 -12.06
C VAL A 54 -4.92 2.77 -12.30
N GLY A 55 -3.78 2.57 -12.96
CA GLY A 55 -2.86 3.65 -13.35
C GLY A 55 -2.04 4.24 -12.20
N ILE A 56 -1.97 3.59 -11.05
CA ILE A 56 -1.14 4.01 -9.91
C ILE A 56 0.34 3.82 -10.27
N LYS A 57 1.16 4.84 -10.01
CA LYS A 57 2.60 4.88 -10.30
C LYS A 57 3.46 4.74 -9.05
N SER A 58 2.92 5.06 -7.89
CA SER A 58 3.59 4.95 -6.60
C SER A 58 2.64 4.46 -5.52
N LEU A 59 3.18 3.80 -4.49
CA LEU A 59 2.41 3.32 -3.34
C LEU A 59 3.04 3.81 -2.06
N PHE A 60 2.22 4.36 -1.17
CA PHE A 60 2.58 4.64 0.20
C PHE A 60 2.14 3.51 1.12
N ALA A 61 2.85 3.34 2.21
CA ALA A 61 2.45 2.46 3.31
C ALA A 61 2.96 3.00 4.65
N LEU A 62 2.17 2.83 5.69
CA LEU A 62 2.60 3.01 7.08
C LEU A 62 2.90 1.63 7.66
N CYS A 63 4.17 1.36 7.88
CA CYS A 63 4.65 0.05 8.30
C CYS A 63 4.99 0.02 9.78
N ALA A 64 4.56 -1.02 10.47
CA ALA A 64 5.11 -1.32 11.79
C ALA A 64 6.58 -1.77 11.66
N PRO A 65 7.43 -1.58 12.68
CA PRO A 65 8.86 -1.86 12.59
C PRO A 65 9.22 -3.27 12.11
N TYR A 66 8.41 -4.26 12.48
CA TYR A 66 8.62 -5.67 12.10
C TYR A 66 8.22 -5.99 10.64
N THR A 67 7.52 -5.08 9.94
CA THR A 67 7.12 -5.25 8.53
C THR A 67 8.00 -4.47 7.55
N VAL A 68 8.87 -3.58 8.04
CA VAL A 68 9.73 -2.72 7.20
C VAL A 68 10.59 -3.55 6.24
N LYS A 69 11.31 -4.56 6.74
CA LYS A 69 12.17 -5.41 5.88
C LYS A 69 11.39 -6.13 4.78
N LEU A 70 10.17 -6.57 5.08
CA LEU A 70 9.31 -7.20 4.08
C LEU A 70 8.89 -6.18 3.02
N ALA A 71 8.50 -4.97 3.42
CA ALA A 71 8.17 -3.90 2.49
C ALA A 71 9.38 -3.50 1.63
N GLU A 72 10.58 -3.41 2.21
CA GLU A 72 11.81 -3.15 1.46
C GLU A 72 12.07 -4.20 0.37
N SER A 73 11.85 -5.48 0.69
CA SER A 73 12.07 -6.57 -0.29
C SER A 73 11.17 -6.48 -1.51
N VAL A 74 9.97 -5.91 -1.39
CA VAL A 74 9.05 -5.68 -2.52
C VAL A 74 9.22 -4.33 -3.21
N GLY A 75 10.17 -3.51 -2.77
CA GLY A 75 10.53 -2.26 -3.44
C GLY A 75 10.09 -0.98 -2.73
N TYR A 76 9.56 -1.06 -1.52
CA TYR A 76 9.35 0.14 -0.71
C TYR A 76 10.67 0.66 -0.15
N ARG A 77 10.75 1.96 0.07
CA ARG A 77 11.88 2.62 0.78
C ARG A 77 11.32 3.57 1.82
N ILE A 78 12.05 3.68 2.93
CA ILE A 78 11.70 4.64 3.98
C ILE A 78 11.85 6.05 3.42
N ASP A 79 10.83 6.89 3.62
CA ASP A 79 10.93 8.31 3.34
C ASP A 79 11.32 9.06 4.60
N THR A 80 12.58 9.50 4.65
CA THR A 80 13.16 10.17 5.83
C THR A 80 12.82 11.65 5.92
N SER A 81 12.08 12.21 4.96
CA SER A 81 11.73 13.64 4.93
C SER A 81 10.65 14.00 5.94
N VAL A 82 9.89 13.01 6.43
CA VAL A 82 8.79 13.19 7.36
C VAL A 82 9.09 12.58 8.73
N GLY A 83 8.47 13.13 9.77
CA GLY A 83 8.62 12.64 11.13
C GLY A 83 10.06 12.67 11.63
N ASN A 84 10.42 11.71 12.47
CA ASN A 84 11.80 11.50 12.92
C ASN A 84 12.45 10.42 12.04
N ASN A 85 13.18 10.83 11.00
CA ASN A 85 13.79 9.94 10.02
C ASN A 85 12.80 8.92 9.42
N GLY A 86 11.63 9.39 9.02
CA GLY A 86 10.58 8.55 8.42
C GLY A 86 9.67 7.86 9.42
N THR A 87 9.79 8.16 10.72
CA THR A 87 8.98 7.50 11.75
C THR A 87 8.20 8.49 12.62
N PHE A 88 7.03 8.09 13.07
CA PHE A 88 6.21 8.80 14.05
C PHE A 88 5.24 7.84 14.75
N TYR A 89 4.67 8.27 15.87
CA TYR A 89 3.67 7.47 16.57
C TYR A 89 2.28 7.64 15.95
N TYR A 90 1.73 6.56 15.43
CA TYR A 90 0.40 6.56 14.78
C TYR A 90 -0.19 5.13 14.74
N PRO A 91 -1.49 4.92 14.88
CA PRO A 91 -2.51 5.91 15.31
C PRO A 91 -2.52 6.17 16.82
N LYS A 92 -1.69 5.48 17.57
CA LYS A 92 -1.57 5.59 19.03
C LYS A 92 -0.12 5.95 19.42
N LEU A 93 0.05 6.47 20.63
CA LEU A 93 1.36 6.91 21.15
C LEU A 93 2.33 5.76 21.45
N ASP A 94 1.86 4.54 21.47
CA ASP A 94 2.64 3.31 21.69
C ASP A 94 2.92 2.52 20.39
N LEU A 95 2.41 3.01 19.25
CA LEU A 95 2.57 2.36 17.97
C LEU A 95 3.44 3.21 17.04
N LEU A 96 4.66 2.75 16.79
CA LEU A 96 5.57 3.42 15.86
C LEU A 96 5.22 3.03 14.42
N ALA A 97 4.96 4.02 13.59
CA ALA A 97 4.76 3.85 12.15
C ALA A 97 5.99 4.35 11.40
N THR A 98 6.36 3.63 10.34
CA THR A 98 7.42 4.02 9.39
C THR A 98 6.77 4.34 8.06
N VAL A 99 7.04 5.53 7.53
CA VAL A 99 6.56 5.94 6.20
C VAL A 99 7.42 5.29 5.13
N MET A 100 6.79 4.55 4.26
CA MET A 100 7.47 3.87 3.19
C MET A 100 6.81 4.17 1.84
N ILE A 101 7.62 4.28 0.79
CA ILE A 101 7.16 4.60 -0.55
C ILE A 101 7.79 3.63 -1.54
N MET A 102 6.96 3.03 -2.38
CA MET A 102 7.36 2.38 -3.62
C MET A 102 7.21 3.39 -4.75
N ARG A 103 8.33 3.99 -5.20
CA ARG A 103 8.32 5.14 -6.14
C ARG A 103 8.10 4.73 -7.59
N ASN A 104 8.60 3.58 -7.96
CA ASN A 104 8.62 3.12 -9.35
C ASN A 104 7.84 1.81 -9.50
N LEU A 105 6.51 1.92 -9.33
CA LEU A 105 5.65 0.74 -9.39
C LEU A 105 5.72 0.03 -10.75
N ASP A 106 5.88 0.77 -11.85
CA ASP A 106 5.96 0.18 -13.19
C ASP A 106 7.19 -0.70 -13.36
N THR A 107 8.37 -0.22 -12.93
CA THR A 107 9.67 -0.86 -13.19
C THR A 107 10.17 -1.73 -12.05
N LEU A 108 9.67 -1.49 -10.83
CA LEU A 108 10.07 -2.21 -9.60
C LEU A 108 11.59 -2.26 -9.42
N THR A 109 12.27 -1.14 -9.70
CA THR A 109 13.73 -1.07 -9.69
C THR A 109 14.35 -1.28 -8.32
N GLU A 110 13.58 -1.05 -7.26
CA GLU A 110 14.02 -1.17 -5.88
C GLU A 110 13.61 -2.50 -5.22
N ALA A 111 12.83 -3.34 -5.92
CA ALA A 111 12.44 -4.65 -5.41
C ALA A 111 13.56 -5.68 -5.57
N ASP A 112 13.62 -6.65 -4.66
CA ASP A 112 14.44 -7.84 -4.84
C ASP A 112 14.01 -8.57 -6.12
N GLN A 113 14.94 -9.24 -6.81
CA GLN A 113 14.67 -9.85 -8.10
C GLN A 113 13.52 -10.86 -8.04
N GLU A 114 13.46 -11.70 -7.01
CA GLU A 114 12.38 -12.68 -6.80
C GLU A 114 11.01 -11.99 -6.71
N ASN A 115 10.91 -10.92 -5.91
CA ASN A 115 9.66 -10.18 -5.73
C ASN A 115 9.26 -9.44 -7.01
N LYS A 116 10.23 -8.87 -7.71
CA LYS A 116 10.02 -8.23 -9.00
C LYS A 116 9.45 -9.20 -10.02
N ASP A 117 10.08 -10.37 -10.18
CA ASP A 117 9.64 -11.38 -11.14
C ASP A 117 8.25 -11.91 -10.81
N ALA A 118 7.97 -12.12 -9.51
CA ALA A 118 6.65 -12.54 -9.05
C ALA A 118 5.56 -11.50 -9.37
N ILE A 119 5.81 -10.20 -9.10
CA ILE A 119 4.86 -9.12 -9.38
C ILE A 119 4.64 -8.98 -10.90
N LEU A 120 5.70 -8.98 -11.71
CA LEU A 120 5.58 -8.91 -13.17
C LEU A 120 4.83 -10.11 -13.75
N SER A 121 5.07 -11.31 -13.21
CA SER A 121 4.32 -12.50 -13.60
C SER A 121 2.83 -12.39 -13.30
N LEU A 122 2.45 -11.82 -12.14
CA LEU A 122 1.05 -11.58 -11.77
C LEU A 122 0.39 -10.52 -12.65
N ARG A 123 1.13 -9.50 -13.12
CA ARG A 123 0.62 -8.52 -14.09
C ARG A 123 0.34 -9.14 -15.46
N ASN A 124 1.18 -10.07 -15.88
CA ASN A 124 1.02 -10.77 -17.16
C ASN A 124 -0.05 -11.85 -17.12
N ASN A 125 -0.32 -12.40 -15.95
CA ASN A 125 -1.32 -13.44 -15.74
C ASN A 125 -2.00 -13.25 -14.37
N SER A 126 -3.07 -12.48 -14.36
CA SER A 126 -3.80 -12.05 -13.18
C SER A 126 -4.68 -13.15 -12.56
N ASN A 127 -4.96 -14.21 -13.33
CA ASN A 127 -5.73 -15.38 -12.88
C ASN A 127 -4.84 -16.62 -13.00
N ILE A 128 -4.13 -16.96 -11.93
CA ILE A 128 -3.16 -18.07 -11.91
C ILE A 128 -3.14 -18.79 -10.57
N VAL A 129 -2.97 -20.10 -10.61
CA VAL A 129 -2.63 -20.91 -9.42
C VAL A 129 -1.12 -21.09 -9.38
N ARG A 130 -0.52 -20.80 -8.25
CA ARG A 130 0.92 -20.93 -8.04
C ARG A 130 1.22 -21.67 -6.76
N ILE A 131 2.24 -22.53 -6.80
CA ILE A 131 2.87 -23.03 -5.59
C ILE A 131 3.92 -22.03 -5.16
N GLU A 132 3.67 -21.40 -4.04
CA GLU A 132 4.58 -20.41 -3.44
C GLU A 132 5.33 -21.06 -2.27
N THR A 133 6.58 -20.69 -2.10
CA THR A 133 7.40 -21.21 -1.00
C THR A 133 7.76 -20.09 -0.04
N LEU A 134 7.49 -20.28 1.24
CA LEU A 134 7.90 -19.35 2.28
C LEU A 134 8.37 -20.12 3.52
N ARG A 135 9.61 -19.88 3.97
CA ARG A 135 10.19 -20.53 5.14
C ARG A 135 10.09 -22.08 5.10
N ASN A 136 10.42 -22.65 3.94
CA ASN A 136 10.35 -24.10 3.68
C ASN A 136 8.93 -24.70 3.74
N LYS A 137 7.90 -23.89 3.60
CA LYS A 137 6.52 -24.33 3.44
C LYS A 137 6.04 -24.02 2.04
N GLU A 138 5.45 -24.99 1.39
CA GLU A 138 4.76 -24.82 0.12
C GLU A 138 3.30 -24.53 0.37
N ILE A 139 2.77 -23.57 -0.38
CA ILE A 139 1.40 -23.09 -0.26
C ILE A 139 0.86 -22.92 -1.66
N GLU A 140 -0.29 -23.52 -1.94
CA GLU A 140 -1.02 -23.27 -3.16
C GLU A 140 -1.82 -21.98 -3.02
N ILE A 141 -1.57 -21.00 -3.89
CA ILE A 141 -2.27 -19.72 -3.91
C ILE A 141 -2.98 -19.55 -5.24
N HIS A 142 -4.28 -19.30 -5.16
CA HIS A 142 -5.13 -18.95 -6.29
C HIS A 142 -5.21 -17.44 -6.40
N TYR A 143 -4.46 -16.86 -7.32
CA TYR A 143 -4.53 -15.44 -7.61
C TYR A 143 -5.69 -15.15 -8.56
N GLN A 144 -6.59 -14.26 -8.16
CA GLN A 144 -7.66 -13.69 -8.96
C GLN A 144 -7.62 -12.18 -8.74
N ILE A 145 -6.77 -11.50 -9.48
CA ILE A 145 -6.44 -10.10 -9.22
C ILE A 145 -6.91 -9.16 -10.32
N ASP A 146 -7.73 -9.60 -11.24
CA ASP A 146 -8.39 -8.71 -12.20
C ASP A 146 -9.44 -7.85 -11.50
N ILE A 147 -9.43 -6.55 -11.79
CA ILE A 147 -10.48 -5.64 -11.33
C ILE A 147 -11.67 -5.78 -12.29
N PRO A 148 -12.85 -6.23 -11.79
CA PRO A 148 -14.00 -6.41 -12.65
C PRO A 148 -14.47 -5.09 -13.26
N ASN A 149 -14.85 -5.13 -14.54
CA ASN A 149 -15.43 -3.99 -15.26
C ASN A 149 -14.55 -2.72 -15.31
N LEU A 150 -13.25 -2.86 -15.15
CA LEU A 150 -12.30 -1.74 -15.14
C LEU A 150 -12.41 -0.87 -16.41
N ASN A 151 -12.68 -1.48 -17.56
CA ASN A 151 -12.89 -0.79 -18.84
C ASN A 151 -14.15 0.08 -18.89
N GLN A 152 -15.05 -0.06 -17.92
CA GLN A 152 -16.25 0.77 -17.76
C GLN A 152 -16.02 1.94 -16.79
N TRP A 153 -14.88 2.02 -16.15
CA TRP A 153 -14.54 3.09 -15.22
C TRP A 153 -13.97 4.27 -15.99
N ASP A 154 -14.66 5.41 -15.93
CA ASP A 154 -14.08 6.69 -16.35
C ASP A 154 -13.47 7.36 -15.11
N LEU A 155 -12.15 7.21 -14.95
CA LEU A 155 -11.43 7.76 -13.82
C LEU A 155 -11.52 9.30 -13.80
N ASN A 156 -11.55 9.95 -14.96
CA ASN A 156 -11.67 11.41 -15.04
C ASN A 156 -13.04 11.88 -14.56
N GLU A 157 -14.11 11.15 -14.91
CA GLU A 157 -15.45 11.41 -14.44
C GLU A 157 -15.57 11.19 -12.92
N ILE A 158 -14.99 10.11 -12.40
CA ILE A 158 -14.94 9.84 -10.97
C ILE A 158 -14.21 10.96 -10.23
N ILE A 159 -13.02 11.38 -10.69
CA ILE A 159 -12.24 12.47 -10.08
C ILE A 159 -13.01 13.80 -10.15
N LYS A 160 -13.68 14.09 -11.24
CA LYS A 160 -14.50 15.29 -11.39
C LYS A 160 -15.64 15.32 -10.38
N ASN A 161 -16.32 14.18 -10.21
CA ASN A 161 -17.41 14.06 -9.24
C ASN A 161 -16.94 14.15 -7.79
N LEU A 162 -15.75 13.60 -7.46
CA LEU A 162 -15.14 13.72 -6.14
C LEU A 162 -14.79 15.18 -5.78
N LYS A 163 -14.30 15.96 -6.75
CA LYS A 163 -14.00 17.39 -6.53
C LYS A 163 -15.26 18.19 -6.18
N HIS A 164 -16.40 17.85 -6.73
CA HIS A 164 -17.67 18.50 -6.41
C HIS A 164 -18.18 18.14 -5.00
N THR A 165 -17.99 16.89 -4.57
CA THR A 165 -18.40 16.44 -3.23
C THR A 165 -17.50 16.95 -2.11
N SER A 166 -16.21 17.15 -2.36
CA SER A 166 -15.27 17.62 -1.35
C SER A 166 -15.37 19.14 -1.07
N LEU A 167 -15.94 19.91 -1.97
CA LEU A 167 -16.12 21.36 -1.79
C LEU A 167 -17.29 21.71 -0.86
N ASP A 168 -18.24 20.80 -0.65
CA ASP A 168 -19.39 20.99 0.23
C ASP A 168 -19.17 20.48 1.66
N HIS A 169 -18.07 19.77 1.92
CA HIS A 169 -17.67 19.39 3.27
C HIS A 169 -16.79 20.49 3.87
N LYS A 170 -17.42 21.49 4.47
CA LYS A 170 -16.74 22.26 5.53
C LYS A 170 -16.32 21.26 6.60
N PRO A 171 -15.06 21.33 7.08
CA PRO A 171 -14.66 20.53 8.23
C PRO A 171 -15.67 20.83 9.35
N ASP A 172 -16.36 19.80 9.78
CA ASP A 172 -17.27 19.90 10.88
C ASP A 172 -16.45 20.15 12.14
N ASP A 173 -16.56 21.37 12.69
CA ASP A 173 -15.93 21.80 13.96
C ASP A 173 -16.47 21.02 15.19
N ARG A 174 -17.04 19.85 14.97
CA ARG A 174 -17.48 18.98 16.04
C ARG A 174 -16.27 18.32 16.71
N ASN A 175 -15.86 18.95 17.82
CA ASN A 175 -15.13 18.38 18.94
C ASN A 175 -14.94 16.86 18.86
N LEU A 176 -13.76 16.45 18.45
CA LEU A 176 -13.23 15.12 18.75
C LEU A 176 -12.87 15.05 20.25
N ASN A 177 -13.88 15.06 21.11
CA ASN A 177 -13.77 14.53 22.46
C ASN A 177 -13.78 13.01 22.34
N ILE A 178 -12.61 12.43 22.14
CA ILE A 178 -12.39 11.00 22.33
C ILE A 178 -11.69 10.86 23.69
N LEU A 179 -12.45 10.31 24.64
CA LEU A 179 -11.99 9.82 25.93
C LEU A 179 -10.88 8.77 25.76
#